data_78783b3c902960c19729b6e8847be0a9
#
_entry.id   78783b3c902960c19729b6e8847be0a9
#
_cell.length_a   1.000
_cell.length_b   1.000
_cell.length_c   1.000
_cell.angle_alpha   90.00
_cell.angle_beta   90.00
_cell.angle_gamma   90.00
#
_symmetry.space_group_name_H-M   'P 1'
#
loop_
_entity.id
_entity.type
_entity.pdbx_description
1 polymer ?
#
loop_
_entity_poly.entity_id
_entity_poly.type
_entity_poly.pdbx_seq_one_letter_code
_entity_poly.pdbx_strand_id
1 'polypeptide(L)'
;ILAATNRADILDKALLRAGRFDRQIHVELPDLNERKEIFGVHLRPIKIDESVDAEFLARQTPGFSGADIANVCNEAALIAARNGKKFVQKEDFMNAVDRIVGGLEKRSKITTEEERKCIANHEAGHATLSWLLEHANPLVKVTIVPRGKALGAAWYLPEERQITTREQLQDEMCATLGGRAAEELVLGKISTGASNDLERVTKQAYAMVVYFGMSDKLPNLNYYDSTGQDWGFTKPYSEETAKLIDTEVQKIINEQYDRAKRILSENKEGHSKLAQVLLDREVIYSEDVEHIFGKRAWISRSQEILELQEKANGKNKENADKEAEADAKT
;
A
#
# COMPACT_ATOMS: atom_id res chain seq x y z
N ILE A 1 -17.26 -14.20 -31.58
CA ILE A 1 -16.14 -14.89 -30.88
C ILE A 1 -15.72 -13.99 -29.72
N LEU A 2 -15.58 -14.56 -28.53
CA LEU A 2 -15.06 -13.90 -27.33
C LEU A 2 -13.75 -14.58 -26.94
N ALA A 3 -12.74 -13.78 -26.60
CA ALA A 3 -11.46 -14.26 -26.09
C ALA A 3 -11.01 -13.37 -24.92
N ALA A 4 -10.23 -13.90 -24.00
CA ALA A 4 -9.64 -13.18 -22.87
C ALA A 4 -8.13 -13.46 -22.80
N THR A 5 -7.38 -12.44 -22.40
CA THR A 5 -5.93 -12.55 -22.19
C THR A 5 -5.51 -11.57 -21.11
N ASN A 6 -4.51 -11.94 -20.31
CA ASN A 6 -3.85 -11.05 -19.36
C ASN A 6 -2.77 -10.18 -20.03
N ARG A 7 -2.45 -10.48 -21.30
CA ARG A 7 -1.39 -9.79 -22.03
C ARG A 7 -1.87 -9.42 -23.43
N ALA A 8 -2.61 -8.31 -23.52
CA ALA A 8 -3.05 -7.75 -24.79
C ALA A 8 -1.87 -7.19 -25.61
N ASP A 9 -0.77 -6.81 -24.95
CA ASP A 9 0.45 -6.24 -25.52
C ASP A 9 1.19 -7.17 -26.46
N ILE A 10 1.09 -8.50 -26.25
CA ILE A 10 1.76 -9.51 -27.09
C ILE A 10 0.91 -10.00 -28.26
N LEU A 11 -0.36 -9.58 -28.35
CA LEU A 11 -1.23 -9.99 -29.43
C LEU A 11 -0.79 -9.34 -30.76
N ASP A 12 -0.84 -10.14 -31.82
CA ASP A 12 -0.64 -9.60 -33.17
C ASP A 12 -1.68 -8.50 -33.46
N LYS A 13 -1.20 -7.31 -33.81
CA LYS A 13 -2.04 -6.16 -34.17
C LYS A 13 -3.06 -6.50 -35.30
N ALA A 14 -2.77 -7.50 -36.13
CA ALA A 14 -3.71 -7.98 -37.14
C ALA A 14 -4.95 -8.64 -36.55
N LEU A 15 -4.89 -9.21 -35.35
CA LEU A 15 -6.04 -9.80 -34.65
C LEU A 15 -7.00 -8.72 -34.11
N LEU A 16 -6.49 -7.53 -33.84
CA LEU A 16 -7.24 -6.40 -33.24
C LEU A 16 -7.90 -5.51 -34.30
N ARG A 17 -7.83 -5.86 -35.58
CA ARG A 17 -8.46 -5.11 -36.67
C ARG A 17 -9.97 -5.39 -36.77
N ALA A 18 -10.68 -4.42 -37.38
CA ALA A 18 -12.11 -4.55 -37.66
C ALA A 18 -12.48 -5.87 -38.33
N GLY A 19 -13.55 -6.50 -37.86
CA GLY A 19 -14.00 -7.82 -38.33
C GLY A 19 -13.31 -9.00 -37.64
N ARG A 20 -12.47 -8.76 -36.64
CA ARG A 20 -11.83 -9.79 -35.80
C ARG A 20 -12.13 -9.48 -34.34
N PHE A 21 -11.12 -9.24 -33.48
CA PHE A 21 -11.28 -8.77 -32.09
C PHE A 21 -11.23 -7.24 -32.04
N ASP A 22 -12.19 -6.61 -32.64
CA ASP A 22 -12.26 -5.15 -32.82
C ASP A 22 -12.78 -4.39 -31.58
N ARG A 23 -13.39 -5.10 -30.64
CA ARG A 23 -13.81 -4.55 -29.35
C ARG A 23 -12.95 -5.10 -28.25
N GLN A 24 -12.24 -4.21 -27.57
CA GLN A 24 -11.43 -4.53 -26.39
C GLN A 24 -12.17 -4.00 -25.17
N ILE A 25 -12.38 -4.87 -24.20
CA ILE A 25 -12.93 -4.51 -22.88
C ILE A 25 -11.81 -4.71 -21.90
N HIS A 26 -11.34 -3.61 -21.30
CA HIS A 26 -10.38 -3.65 -20.22
C HIS A 26 -11.14 -3.92 -18.92
N VAL A 27 -10.73 -4.95 -18.20
CA VAL A 27 -11.24 -5.27 -16.86
C VAL A 27 -10.18 -4.78 -15.89
N GLU A 28 -10.49 -3.71 -15.19
CA GLU A 28 -9.61 -3.13 -14.18
C GLU A 28 -9.69 -3.92 -12.86
N LEU A 29 -8.81 -3.60 -11.91
CA LEU A 29 -8.90 -4.14 -10.56
C LEU A 29 -10.15 -3.56 -9.88
N PRO A 30 -10.84 -4.38 -9.07
CA PRO A 30 -12.10 -3.94 -8.45
C PRO A 30 -11.86 -2.84 -7.42
N ASP A 31 -12.77 -1.86 -7.40
CA ASP A 31 -12.84 -0.84 -6.36
C ASP A 31 -13.33 -1.41 -5.00
N LEU A 32 -13.44 -0.56 -3.98
CA LEU A 32 -13.86 -0.98 -2.64
C LEU A 32 -15.23 -1.68 -2.64
N ASN A 33 -16.21 -1.12 -3.36
CA ASN A 33 -17.58 -1.66 -3.38
C ASN A 33 -17.63 -2.97 -4.16
N GLU A 34 -16.96 -3.02 -5.30
CA GLU A 34 -16.84 -4.24 -6.10
C GLU A 34 -16.12 -5.35 -5.33
N ARG A 35 -15.05 -5.04 -4.56
CA ARG A 35 -14.40 -6.03 -3.68
C ARG A 35 -15.34 -6.53 -2.59
N LYS A 36 -16.16 -5.65 -2.01
CA LYS A 36 -17.18 -6.05 -1.03
C LYS A 36 -18.17 -7.05 -1.63
N GLU A 37 -18.65 -6.80 -2.86
CA GLU A 37 -19.54 -7.71 -3.57
C GLU A 37 -18.87 -9.06 -3.88
N ILE A 38 -17.61 -9.02 -4.33
CA ILE A 38 -16.80 -10.21 -4.61
C ILE A 38 -16.60 -11.04 -3.33
N PHE A 39 -16.28 -10.40 -2.19
CA PHE A 39 -16.26 -11.10 -0.89
C PHE A 39 -17.61 -11.72 -0.57
N GLY A 40 -18.72 -10.99 -0.80
CA GLY A 40 -20.07 -11.53 -0.60
C GLY A 40 -20.34 -12.80 -1.39
N VAL A 41 -19.76 -12.95 -2.58
CA VAL A 41 -19.87 -14.18 -3.38
C VAL A 41 -19.00 -15.30 -2.78
N HIS A 42 -17.74 -15.03 -2.45
CA HIS A 42 -16.80 -16.05 -1.98
C HIS A 42 -17.00 -16.47 -0.53
N LEU A 43 -17.68 -15.66 0.29
CA LEU A 43 -18.05 -16.01 1.66
C LEU A 43 -19.25 -16.98 1.75
N ARG A 44 -20.13 -17.03 0.73
CA ARG A 44 -21.34 -17.89 0.74
C ARG A 44 -21.06 -19.37 1.06
N PRO A 45 -20.04 -20.03 0.50
CA PRO A 45 -19.75 -21.42 0.77
C PRO A 45 -19.03 -21.67 2.11
N ILE A 46 -18.59 -20.61 2.81
CA ILE A 46 -17.76 -20.68 4.01
C ILE A 46 -18.62 -20.48 5.25
N LYS A 47 -18.39 -21.30 6.27
CA LYS A 47 -19.04 -21.11 7.57
C LYS A 47 -18.28 -20.04 8.35
N ILE A 48 -18.76 -18.81 8.29
CA ILE A 48 -18.21 -17.65 8.99
C ILE A 48 -18.96 -17.39 10.29
N ASP A 49 -18.31 -16.74 11.27
CA ASP A 49 -18.98 -16.24 12.47
C ASP A 49 -19.39 -14.75 12.30
N GLU A 50 -20.04 -14.21 13.33
CA GLU A 50 -20.58 -12.84 13.33
C GLU A 50 -19.49 -11.75 13.28
N SER A 51 -18.21 -12.09 13.54
CA SER A 51 -17.08 -11.15 13.49
C SER A 51 -16.65 -10.78 12.06
N VAL A 52 -17.12 -11.57 11.07
CA VAL A 52 -16.69 -11.42 9.67
C VAL A 52 -17.62 -10.46 8.94
N ASP A 53 -17.07 -9.33 8.53
CA ASP A 53 -17.74 -8.32 7.72
C ASP A 53 -17.06 -8.17 6.36
N ALA A 54 -17.84 -8.33 5.28
CA ALA A 54 -17.33 -8.22 3.91
C ALA A 54 -16.79 -6.81 3.59
N GLU A 55 -17.37 -5.76 4.16
CA GLU A 55 -16.91 -4.40 3.98
C GLU A 55 -15.56 -4.17 4.67
N PHE A 56 -15.41 -4.68 5.89
CA PHE A 56 -14.13 -4.66 6.58
C PHE A 56 -13.06 -5.38 5.77
N LEU A 57 -13.34 -6.60 5.26
CA LEU A 57 -12.39 -7.38 4.45
C LEU A 57 -12.02 -6.66 3.16
N ALA A 58 -12.97 -6.02 2.48
CA ALA A 58 -12.73 -5.24 1.28
C ALA A 58 -11.80 -4.05 1.54
N ARG A 59 -11.91 -3.40 2.71
CA ARG A 59 -10.99 -2.32 3.15
C ARG A 59 -9.57 -2.83 3.41
N GLN A 60 -9.42 -4.06 3.86
CA GLN A 60 -8.10 -4.66 4.16
C GLN A 60 -7.37 -5.22 2.93
N THR A 61 -8.03 -5.22 1.76
CA THR A 61 -7.51 -5.82 0.53
C THR A 61 -7.51 -4.86 -0.67
N PRO A 62 -6.96 -3.62 -0.53
CA PRO A 62 -6.86 -2.70 -1.66
C PRO A 62 -5.95 -3.30 -2.75
N GLY A 63 -6.34 -3.10 -4.01
CA GLY A 63 -5.59 -3.60 -5.16
C GLY A 63 -5.67 -5.11 -5.40
N PHE A 64 -6.49 -5.85 -4.63
CA PHE A 64 -6.70 -7.28 -4.86
C PHE A 64 -7.66 -7.51 -6.03
N SER A 65 -7.31 -8.46 -6.88
CA SER A 65 -8.20 -8.98 -7.91
C SER A 65 -9.25 -9.93 -7.31
N GLY A 66 -10.27 -10.28 -8.09
CA GLY A 66 -11.24 -11.31 -7.68
C GLY A 66 -10.59 -12.66 -7.37
N ALA A 67 -9.50 -13.01 -8.08
CA ALA A 67 -8.74 -14.23 -7.83
C ALA A 67 -7.99 -14.17 -6.48
N ASP A 68 -7.42 -13.02 -6.13
CA ASP A 68 -6.76 -12.81 -4.84
C ASP A 68 -7.76 -12.91 -3.69
N ILE A 69 -8.94 -12.33 -3.84
CA ILE A 69 -10.04 -12.40 -2.86
C ILE A 69 -10.49 -13.85 -2.67
N ALA A 70 -10.68 -14.60 -3.76
CA ALA A 70 -11.00 -16.03 -3.68
C ALA A 70 -9.93 -16.81 -2.92
N ASN A 71 -8.65 -16.50 -3.17
CA ASN A 71 -7.53 -17.11 -2.47
C ASN A 71 -7.50 -16.75 -0.98
N VAL A 72 -7.78 -15.49 -0.61
CA VAL A 72 -7.94 -15.07 0.80
C VAL A 72 -9.01 -15.89 1.49
N CYS A 73 -10.18 -16.04 0.89
CA CYS A 73 -11.28 -16.80 1.44
C CYS A 73 -10.92 -18.28 1.65
N ASN A 74 -10.26 -18.90 0.67
CA ASN A 74 -9.79 -20.28 0.76
C ASN A 74 -8.72 -20.44 1.85
N GLU A 75 -7.73 -19.56 1.89
CA GLU A 75 -6.64 -19.62 2.87
C GLU A 75 -7.15 -19.40 4.30
N ALA A 76 -8.10 -18.47 4.52
CA ALA A 76 -8.74 -18.25 5.82
C ALA A 76 -9.46 -19.52 6.30
N ALA A 77 -10.19 -20.20 5.42
CA ALA A 77 -10.84 -21.47 5.74
C ALA A 77 -9.81 -22.56 6.11
N LEU A 78 -8.69 -22.64 5.41
CA LEU A 78 -7.60 -23.56 5.73
C LEU A 78 -6.94 -23.25 7.08
N ILE A 79 -6.74 -21.96 7.41
CA ILE A 79 -6.20 -21.53 8.71
C ILE A 79 -7.15 -21.92 9.83
N ALA A 80 -8.45 -21.64 9.70
CA ALA A 80 -9.45 -22.02 10.67
C ALA A 80 -9.51 -23.54 10.89
N ALA A 81 -9.48 -24.31 9.80
CA ALA A 81 -9.49 -25.77 9.85
C ALA A 81 -8.26 -26.34 10.57
N ARG A 82 -7.05 -25.80 10.31
CA ARG A 82 -5.82 -26.21 11.02
C ARG A 82 -5.87 -25.91 12.51
N ASN A 83 -6.57 -24.83 12.90
CA ASN A 83 -6.76 -24.46 14.30
C ASN A 83 -7.96 -25.17 14.96
N GLY A 84 -8.61 -26.11 14.27
CA GLY A 84 -9.74 -26.88 14.79
C GLY A 84 -11.01 -26.04 15.01
N LYS A 85 -11.11 -24.86 14.39
CA LYS A 85 -12.27 -23.97 14.54
C LYS A 85 -13.46 -24.50 13.72
N LYS A 86 -14.69 -24.31 14.24
CA LYS A 86 -15.92 -24.68 13.53
C LYS A 86 -16.39 -23.61 12.55
N PHE A 87 -16.00 -22.37 12.79
CA PHE A 87 -16.33 -21.19 11.99
C PHE A 87 -15.05 -20.41 11.69
N VAL A 88 -14.99 -19.81 10.51
CA VAL A 88 -13.91 -18.90 10.12
C VAL A 88 -14.18 -17.54 10.75
N GLN A 89 -13.19 -16.98 11.42
CA GLN A 89 -13.26 -15.73 12.14
C GLN A 89 -12.52 -14.61 11.41
N LYS A 90 -12.79 -13.36 11.74
CA LYS A 90 -12.09 -12.18 11.23
C LYS A 90 -10.56 -12.33 11.30
N GLU A 91 -10.05 -12.88 12.41
CA GLU A 91 -8.61 -13.09 12.61
C GLU A 91 -8.01 -14.08 11.58
N ASP A 92 -8.77 -15.12 11.18
CA ASP A 92 -8.30 -16.09 10.18
C ASP A 92 -8.17 -15.44 8.81
N PHE A 93 -9.07 -14.52 8.45
CA PHE A 93 -8.96 -13.72 7.23
C PHE A 93 -7.76 -12.77 7.27
N MET A 94 -7.52 -12.09 8.39
CA MET A 94 -6.35 -11.22 8.54
C MET A 94 -5.06 -12.00 8.40
N ASN A 95 -4.97 -13.19 9.01
CA ASN A 95 -3.84 -14.08 8.86
C ASN A 95 -3.68 -14.60 7.42
N ALA A 96 -4.79 -14.81 6.70
CA ALA A 96 -4.76 -15.19 5.29
C ALA A 96 -4.22 -14.05 4.40
N VAL A 97 -4.68 -12.82 4.60
CA VAL A 97 -4.15 -11.64 3.91
C VAL A 97 -2.66 -11.51 4.15
N ASP A 98 -2.22 -11.59 5.41
CA ASP A 98 -0.81 -11.54 5.78
C ASP A 98 0.04 -12.60 5.07
N ARG A 99 -0.50 -13.82 4.98
CA ARG A 99 0.20 -14.93 4.32
C ARG A 99 0.31 -14.76 2.82
N ILE A 100 -0.71 -14.19 2.20
CA ILE A 100 -0.74 -13.94 0.76
C ILE A 100 0.21 -12.78 0.39
N VAL A 101 0.17 -11.70 1.16
CA VAL A 101 1.00 -10.50 0.90
C VAL A 101 2.45 -10.70 1.35
N GLY A 102 2.66 -11.20 2.57
CA GLY A 102 3.99 -11.30 3.18
C GLY A 102 4.64 -12.68 3.07
N GLY A 103 3.90 -13.71 2.67
CA GLY A 103 4.37 -15.10 2.66
C GLY A 103 4.28 -15.78 4.04
N LEU A 104 4.82 -16.99 4.12
CA LEU A 104 4.81 -17.80 5.33
C LEU A 104 5.75 -17.23 6.41
N GLU A 105 5.30 -17.24 7.66
CA GLU A 105 6.15 -16.95 8.82
C GLU A 105 7.31 -17.94 8.92
N LYS A 106 8.50 -17.40 9.16
CA LYS A 106 9.71 -18.19 9.36
C LYS A 106 10.18 -18.08 10.81
N ARG A 107 9.46 -18.70 11.73
CA ARG A 107 9.81 -18.72 13.17
C ARG A 107 11.13 -19.44 13.50
N SER A 108 11.64 -20.23 12.56
CA SER A 108 12.90 -20.96 12.71
C SER A 108 14.14 -20.13 12.37
N LYS A 109 13.99 -18.90 11.89
CA LYS A 109 15.13 -18.04 11.56
C LYS A 109 15.74 -17.50 12.84
N ILE A 110 16.94 -17.94 13.14
CA ILE A 110 17.71 -17.46 14.29
C ILE A 110 18.18 -16.04 13.96
N THR A 111 17.69 -15.05 14.68
CA THR A 111 18.15 -13.67 14.67
C THR A 111 18.84 -13.36 15.98
N THR A 112 19.97 -12.67 15.93
CA THR A 112 20.65 -12.20 17.13
C THR A 112 19.86 -11.05 17.78
N GLU A 113 20.12 -10.76 19.05
CA GLU A 113 19.50 -9.61 19.74
C GLU A 113 19.82 -8.29 19.05
N GLU A 114 21.05 -8.15 18.51
CA GLU A 114 21.44 -6.95 17.76
C GLU A 114 20.65 -6.82 16.45
N GLU A 115 20.48 -7.92 15.71
CA GLU A 115 19.65 -7.92 14.50
C GLU A 115 18.18 -7.62 14.81
N ARG A 116 17.62 -8.18 15.88
CA ARG A 116 16.25 -7.86 16.33
C ARG A 116 16.10 -6.39 16.66
N LYS A 117 17.06 -5.78 17.37
CA LYS A 117 17.07 -4.35 17.68
C LYS A 117 17.16 -3.51 16.39
N CYS A 118 17.99 -3.93 15.44
CA CYS A 118 18.10 -3.25 14.15
C CYS A 118 16.78 -3.28 13.40
N ILE A 119 16.16 -4.45 13.26
CA ILE A 119 14.87 -4.61 12.58
C ILE A 119 13.77 -3.82 13.29
N ALA A 120 13.69 -3.87 14.63
CA ALA A 120 12.68 -3.15 15.39
C ALA A 120 12.79 -1.63 15.22
N ASN A 121 14.00 -1.07 15.22
CA ASN A 121 14.21 0.36 14.97
C ASN A 121 13.89 0.75 13.52
N HIS A 122 14.26 -0.10 12.56
CA HIS A 122 13.94 0.07 11.15
C HIS A 122 12.43 0.13 10.92
N GLU A 123 11.70 -0.87 11.37
CA GLU A 123 10.24 -0.94 11.21
C GLU A 123 9.51 0.15 12.01
N ALA A 124 10.00 0.50 13.20
CA ALA A 124 9.48 1.63 13.95
C ALA A 124 9.70 2.97 13.23
N GLY A 125 10.79 3.10 12.47
CA GLY A 125 11.06 4.26 11.63
C GLY A 125 10.00 4.44 10.55
N HIS A 126 9.67 3.38 9.83
CA HIS A 126 8.58 3.38 8.85
C HIS A 126 7.24 3.73 9.49
N ALA A 127 6.90 3.10 10.62
CA ALA A 127 5.65 3.34 11.32
C ALA A 127 5.51 4.79 11.79
N THR A 128 6.58 5.35 12.39
CA THR A 128 6.61 6.73 12.88
C THR A 128 6.35 7.72 11.76
N LEU A 129 7.06 7.60 10.63
CA LEU A 129 6.90 8.53 9.52
C LEU A 129 5.54 8.38 8.83
N SER A 130 5.06 7.15 8.64
CA SER A 130 3.73 6.94 8.07
C SER A 130 2.61 7.53 8.93
N TRP A 131 2.79 7.59 10.25
CA TRP A 131 1.81 8.20 11.13
C TRP A 131 1.82 9.72 11.10
N LEU A 132 3.01 10.32 10.98
CA LEU A 132 3.22 11.76 11.09
C LEU A 132 3.12 12.51 9.76
N LEU A 133 3.24 11.81 8.62
CA LEU A 133 3.14 12.42 7.30
C LEU A 133 1.70 12.40 6.78
N GLU A 134 1.30 13.52 6.16
CA GLU A 134 -0.06 13.75 5.68
C GLU A 134 -0.48 12.71 4.65
N HIS A 135 0.35 12.53 3.63
CA HIS A 135 0.00 11.75 2.46
C HIS A 135 0.58 10.33 2.47
N ALA A 136 1.27 9.95 3.56
CA ALA A 136 1.72 8.57 3.71
C ALA A 136 0.54 7.63 3.95
N ASN A 137 0.64 6.43 3.39
CA ASN A 137 -0.41 5.43 3.52
C ASN A 137 -0.66 5.08 4.99
N PRO A 138 -1.93 4.97 5.42
CA PRO A 138 -2.28 4.59 6.78
C PRO A 138 -1.67 3.25 7.17
N LEU A 139 -1.05 3.21 8.34
CA LEU A 139 -0.47 2.00 8.89
C LEU A 139 -1.57 1.08 9.41
N VAL A 140 -1.49 -0.20 9.04
CA VAL A 140 -2.36 -1.26 9.58
C VAL A 140 -1.65 -1.98 10.71
N LYS A 141 -0.47 -2.49 10.43
CA LYS A 141 0.35 -3.18 11.41
C LYS A 141 1.82 -3.22 11.00
N VAL A 142 2.68 -3.44 11.98
CA VAL A 142 4.12 -3.67 11.79
C VAL A 142 4.55 -4.92 12.54
N THR A 143 5.45 -5.69 11.98
CA THR A 143 6.01 -6.88 12.63
C THR A 143 7.50 -7.03 12.37
N ILE A 144 8.19 -7.55 13.35
CA ILE A 144 9.58 -7.99 13.23
C ILE A 144 9.71 -9.52 13.06
N VAL A 145 8.59 -10.22 12.92
CA VAL A 145 8.59 -11.65 12.61
C VAL A 145 8.94 -11.84 11.13
N PRO A 146 10.01 -12.59 10.82
CA PRO A 146 10.42 -12.80 9.44
C PRO A 146 9.36 -13.52 8.60
N ARG A 147 9.09 -12.99 7.40
CA ARG A 147 8.16 -13.58 6.43
C ARG A 147 8.80 -13.62 5.04
N GLY A 148 8.68 -14.74 4.35
CA GLY A 148 9.23 -14.87 3.01
C GLY A 148 10.73 -14.52 2.95
N LYS A 149 11.08 -13.46 2.24
CA LYS A 149 12.44 -12.90 2.16
C LYS A 149 12.68 -11.75 3.14
N ALA A 150 11.61 -11.16 3.68
CA ALA A 150 11.68 -10.03 4.59
C ALA A 150 12.05 -10.44 6.02
N LEU A 151 12.80 -9.59 6.71
CA LEU A 151 13.18 -9.76 8.13
C LEU A 151 12.14 -9.16 9.07
N GLY A 152 11.48 -8.11 8.64
CA GLY A 152 10.34 -7.45 9.24
C GLY A 152 9.43 -6.95 8.12
N ALA A 153 8.28 -6.41 8.45
CA ALA A 153 7.39 -5.79 7.48
C ALA A 153 6.40 -4.83 8.13
N ALA A 154 6.15 -3.72 7.45
CA ALA A 154 5.07 -2.80 7.75
C ALA A 154 3.97 -2.96 6.70
N TRP A 155 2.73 -3.15 7.16
CA TRP A 155 1.55 -3.22 6.31
C TRP A 155 0.82 -1.89 6.34
N TYR A 156 0.57 -1.40 5.16
CA TYR A 156 -0.15 -0.16 4.94
C TYR A 156 -1.47 -0.46 4.24
N LEU A 157 -2.42 0.43 4.41
CA LEU A 157 -3.63 0.46 3.61
C LEU A 157 -3.36 1.41 2.42
N PRO A 158 -3.02 0.90 1.22
CA PRO A 158 -2.81 1.76 0.08
C PRO A 158 -4.08 2.55 -0.22
N GLU A 159 -3.95 3.85 -0.36
CA GLU A 159 -5.06 4.69 -0.78
C GLU A 159 -5.27 4.56 -2.29
N GLU A 160 -6.48 4.22 -2.70
CA GLU A 160 -6.85 4.14 -4.12
C GLU A 160 -6.92 5.55 -4.70
N ARG A 161 -5.85 5.97 -5.38
CA ARG A 161 -5.72 7.27 -6.03
C ARG A 161 -5.60 7.09 -7.53
N GLN A 162 -6.43 7.83 -8.28
CA GLN A 162 -6.31 7.88 -9.75
C GLN A 162 -5.24 8.88 -10.19
N ILE A 163 -4.98 9.90 -9.38
CA ILE A 163 -3.97 10.93 -9.64
C ILE A 163 -3.15 11.10 -8.35
N THR A 164 -1.82 11.15 -8.49
CA THR A 164 -0.89 11.34 -7.37
C THR A 164 -0.11 12.62 -7.58
N THR A 165 -0.05 13.49 -6.56
CA THR A 165 0.69 14.75 -6.61
C THR A 165 2.17 14.54 -6.25
N ARG A 166 3.00 15.57 -6.50
CA ARG A 166 4.41 15.58 -6.13
C ARG A 166 4.61 15.41 -4.63
N GLU A 167 3.81 16.11 -3.83
CA GLU A 167 3.87 16.09 -2.37
C GLU A 167 3.54 14.69 -1.82
N GLN A 168 2.55 14.03 -2.43
CA GLN A 168 2.17 12.67 -2.07
C GLN A 168 3.28 11.66 -2.35
N LEU A 169 3.93 11.75 -3.52
CA LEU A 169 5.09 10.91 -3.85
C LEU A 169 6.26 11.18 -2.89
N GLN A 170 6.49 12.43 -2.51
CA GLN A 170 7.54 12.80 -1.57
C GLN A 170 7.27 12.28 -0.16
N ASP A 171 6.04 12.32 0.33
CA ASP A 171 5.67 11.76 1.63
C ASP A 171 5.83 10.24 1.66
N GLU A 172 5.44 9.56 0.58
CA GLU A 172 5.66 8.12 0.41
C GLU A 172 7.15 7.75 0.44
N MET A 173 7.98 8.53 -0.28
CA MET A 173 9.44 8.32 -0.29
C MET A 173 10.04 8.58 1.09
N CYS A 174 9.62 9.64 1.77
CA CYS A 174 10.06 9.97 3.11
C CYS A 174 9.74 8.85 4.11
N ALA A 175 8.50 8.33 4.09
CA ALA A 175 8.08 7.20 4.91
C ALA A 175 8.86 5.91 4.58
N THR A 176 9.09 5.65 3.29
CA THR A 176 9.89 4.49 2.84
C THR A 176 11.36 4.58 3.27
N LEU A 177 11.93 5.78 3.36
CA LEU A 177 13.30 5.99 3.85
C LEU A 177 13.40 5.94 5.38
N GLY A 178 12.27 5.87 6.08
CA GLY A 178 12.19 5.90 7.54
C GLY A 178 13.00 4.82 8.23
N GLY A 179 12.99 3.60 7.70
CA GLY A 179 13.77 2.50 8.25
C GLY A 179 15.28 2.77 8.23
N ARG A 180 15.80 3.18 7.08
CA ARG A 180 17.21 3.55 6.90
C ARG A 180 17.62 4.74 7.78
N ALA A 181 16.75 5.76 7.86
CA ALA A 181 17.00 6.94 8.67
C ALA A 181 17.02 6.61 10.17
N ALA A 182 16.14 5.72 10.62
CA ALA A 182 16.11 5.25 12.01
C ALA A 182 17.37 4.43 12.37
N GLU A 183 17.84 3.55 11.49
CA GLU A 183 19.10 2.83 11.69
C GLU A 183 20.26 3.80 11.90
N GLU A 184 20.43 4.80 11.05
CA GLU A 184 21.52 5.78 11.16
C GLU A 184 21.42 6.61 12.44
N LEU A 185 20.23 7.13 12.77
CA LEU A 185 20.03 8.01 13.93
C LEU A 185 20.15 7.30 15.27
N VAL A 186 19.65 6.05 15.37
CA VAL A 186 19.57 5.36 16.65
C VAL A 186 20.75 4.43 16.88
N LEU A 187 21.21 3.74 15.84
CA LEU A 187 22.27 2.74 15.95
C LEU A 187 23.62 3.27 15.45
N GLY A 188 23.66 4.43 14.80
CA GLY A 188 24.88 4.99 14.17
C GLY A 188 25.44 4.09 13.06
N LYS A 189 24.66 3.14 12.57
CA LYS A 189 25.03 2.16 11.56
C LYS A 189 23.90 2.03 10.54
N ILE A 190 24.26 1.67 9.33
CA ILE A 190 23.32 1.39 8.24
C ILE A 190 23.48 -0.07 7.83
N SER A 191 22.38 -0.74 7.52
CA SER A 191 22.35 -2.16 7.17
C SER A 191 21.89 -2.41 5.74
N THR A 192 22.02 -3.65 5.29
CA THR A 192 21.47 -4.10 4.01
C THR A 192 19.95 -4.29 4.05
N GLY A 193 19.31 -4.17 5.22
CA GLY A 193 17.87 -4.34 5.40
C GLY A 193 17.04 -3.39 4.52
N ALA A 194 17.50 -2.16 4.35
CA ALA A 194 16.85 -1.14 3.53
C ALA A 194 16.99 -1.34 2.00
N SER A 195 17.53 -2.46 1.51
CA SER A 195 17.79 -2.66 0.07
C SER A 195 16.52 -2.51 -0.77
N ASN A 196 15.40 -3.08 -0.35
CA ASN A 196 14.13 -2.99 -1.06
C ASN A 196 13.53 -1.57 -1.02
N ASP A 197 13.67 -0.89 0.11
CA ASP A 197 13.20 0.49 0.27
C ASP A 197 13.96 1.44 -0.64
N LEU A 198 15.28 1.29 -0.70
CA LEU A 198 16.13 2.07 -1.60
C LEU A 198 15.80 1.79 -3.07
N GLU A 199 15.53 0.54 -3.45
CA GLU A 199 15.09 0.20 -4.80
C GLU A 199 13.77 0.90 -5.15
N ARG A 200 12.78 0.86 -4.27
CA ARG A 200 11.47 1.52 -4.45
C ARG A 200 11.63 3.02 -4.60
N VAL A 201 12.33 3.65 -3.67
CA VAL A 201 12.56 5.10 -3.67
C VAL A 201 13.32 5.55 -4.92
N THR A 202 14.33 4.80 -5.35
CA THR A 202 15.09 5.10 -6.57
C THR A 202 14.19 5.03 -7.81
N LYS A 203 13.37 3.98 -7.96
CA LYS A 203 12.42 3.85 -9.06
C LYS A 203 11.39 4.99 -9.06
N GLN A 204 10.89 5.36 -7.88
CA GLN A 204 9.90 6.42 -7.74
C GLN A 204 10.49 7.80 -8.06
N ALA A 205 11.69 8.13 -7.56
CA ALA A 205 12.39 9.36 -7.89
C ALA A 205 12.71 9.45 -9.38
N TYR A 206 13.16 8.35 -9.97
CA TYR A 206 13.40 8.27 -11.42
C TYR A 206 12.11 8.53 -12.22
N ALA A 207 11.00 7.92 -11.81
CA ALA A 207 9.69 8.14 -12.45
C ALA A 207 9.24 9.61 -12.34
N MET A 208 9.45 10.25 -11.19
CA MET A 208 9.13 11.67 -10.99
C MET A 208 9.89 12.57 -11.98
N VAL A 209 11.17 12.28 -12.22
CA VAL A 209 12.02 13.09 -13.12
C VAL A 209 11.73 12.77 -14.58
N VAL A 210 11.70 11.47 -14.94
CA VAL A 210 11.75 11.00 -16.33
C VAL A 210 10.37 10.80 -16.96
N TYR A 211 9.37 10.36 -16.15
CA TYR A 211 8.05 10.03 -16.66
C TYR A 211 7.02 11.12 -16.38
N PHE A 212 7.08 11.74 -15.19
CA PHE A 212 6.06 12.69 -14.76
C PHE A 212 6.47 14.16 -14.96
N GLY A 213 7.75 14.42 -15.32
CA GLY A 213 8.23 15.78 -15.50
C GLY A 213 8.11 16.66 -14.25
N MET A 214 8.25 16.05 -13.06
CA MET A 214 8.09 16.71 -11.77
C MET A 214 9.40 17.26 -11.18
N SER A 215 10.47 17.33 -11.97
CA SER A 215 11.74 17.94 -11.58
C SER A 215 11.77 19.42 -11.94
N ASP A 216 12.42 20.23 -11.09
CA ASP A 216 12.59 21.67 -11.33
C ASP A 216 13.56 21.96 -12.49
N LYS A 217 14.48 21.02 -12.77
CA LYS A 217 15.48 21.16 -13.85
C LYS A 217 15.02 20.57 -15.18
N LEU A 218 14.10 19.62 -15.14
CA LEU A 218 13.52 18.94 -16.30
C LEU A 218 11.98 18.99 -16.22
N PRO A 219 11.36 20.18 -16.14
CA PRO A 219 9.92 20.30 -15.98
C PRO A 219 9.18 19.95 -17.28
N ASN A 220 8.00 19.32 -17.14
CA ASN A 220 7.07 19.09 -18.25
C ASN A 220 7.62 18.24 -19.40
N LEU A 221 8.64 17.43 -19.14
CA LEU A 221 9.20 16.47 -20.09
C LEU A 221 8.82 15.04 -19.67
N ASN A 222 8.49 14.24 -20.68
CA ASN A 222 8.24 12.81 -20.52
C ASN A 222 9.10 12.04 -21.53
N TYR A 223 10.00 11.22 -21.01
CA TYR A 223 10.88 10.36 -21.80
C TYR A 223 10.38 8.90 -21.85
N TYR A 224 9.17 8.63 -21.37
CA TYR A 224 8.56 7.30 -21.40
C TYR A 224 7.78 7.09 -22.69
N ASP A 225 8.05 5.98 -23.37
CA ASP A 225 7.25 5.55 -24.52
C ASP A 225 6.17 4.56 -24.07
N SER A 226 4.93 5.03 -24.02
CA SER A 226 3.76 4.21 -23.69
C SER A 226 3.41 3.18 -24.78
N THR A 227 3.99 3.29 -25.99
CA THR A 227 3.72 2.34 -27.08
C THR A 227 4.51 1.04 -26.95
N GLY A 228 5.45 0.97 -26.00
CA GLY A 228 6.32 -0.17 -25.78
C GLY A 228 7.29 -0.44 -26.95
N GLN A 229 7.41 0.51 -27.87
CA GLN A 229 8.49 0.51 -28.84
C GLN A 229 9.75 0.90 -28.08
N ASP A 230 10.50 -0.10 -27.68
CA ASP A 230 11.83 0.09 -27.14
C ASP A 230 12.61 1.01 -28.09
N TRP A 231 13.09 2.16 -27.62
CA TRP A 231 13.94 3.07 -28.39
C TRP A 231 15.23 2.37 -28.86
N GLY A 232 15.24 1.05 -28.76
CA GLY A 232 16.39 0.20 -29.02
C GLY A 232 17.46 0.39 -27.93
N PHE A 233 18.73 0.31 -28.32
CA PHE A 233 19.86 0.50 -27.40
C PHE A 233 20.17 1.98 -27.11
N THR A 234 19.37 2.93 -27.62
CA THR A 234 19.62 4.38 -27.48
C THR A 234 18.62 5.00 -26.51
N LYS A 235 19.14 5.68 -25.48
CA LYS A 235 18.33 6.50 -24.60
C LYS A 235 17.69 7.65 -25.39
N PRO A 236 16.44 8.06 -25.11
CA PRO A 236 15.75 9.14 -25.82
C PRO A 236 16.27 10.54 -25.44
N TYR A 237 17.43 10.66 -24.81
CA TYR A 237 18.03 11.90 -24.34
C TYR A 237 19.57 11.84 -24.39
N SER A 238 20.19 13.02 -24.40
CA SER A 238 21.65 13.18 -24.45
C SER A 238 22.35 12.73 -23.16
N GLU A 239 23.65 12.50 -23.21
CA GLU A 239 24.47 12.20 -22.02
C GLU A 239 24.47 13.36 -21.00
N GLU A 240 24.32 14.60 -21.43
CA GLU A 240 24.16 15.73 -20.50
C GLU A 240 22.83 15.66 -19.76
N THR A 241 21.75 15.34 -20.47
CA THR A 241 20.44 15.11 -19.86
C THR A 241 20.48 13.91 -18.92
N ALA A 242 21.19 12.83 -19.27
CA ALA A 242 21.35 11.67 -18.38
C ALA A 242 22.01 12.07 -17.05
N LYS A 243 23.11 12.84 -17.09
CA LYS A 243 23.77 13.36 -15.88
C LYS A 243 22.84 14.26 -15.06
N LEU A 244 22.03 15.07 -15.72
CA LEU A 244 21.07 15.93 -15.03
C LEU A 244 19.96 15.10 -14.36
N ILE A 245 19.45 14.05 -15.03
CA ILE A 245 18.50 13.09 -14.44
C ILE A 245 19.11 12.47 -13.18
N ASP A 246 20.32 11.94 -13.24
CA ASP A 246 21.00 11.33 -12.09
C ASP A 246 21.12 12.33 -10.93
N THR A 247 21.46 13.57 -11.21
CA THR A 247 21.60 14.64 -10.22
C THR A 247 20.26 14.97 -9.55
N GLU A 248 19.21 15.12 -10.34
CA GLU A 248 17.88 15.44 -9.82
C GLU A 248 17.26 14.27 -9.02
N VAL A 249 17.44 13.02 -9.48
CA VAL A 249 17.04 11.82 -8.74
C VAL A 249 17.74 11.77 -7.38
N GLN A 250 19.06 11.94 -7.36
CA GLN A 250 19.84 11.95 -6.12
C GLN A 250 19.42 13.09 -5.19
N LYS A 251 19.14 14.28 -5.73
CA LYS A 251 18.67 15.43 -4.97
C LYS A 251 17.33 15.13 -4.29
N ILE A 252 16.34 14.63 -5.03
CA ILE A 252 15.01 14.28 -4.49
C ILE A 252 15.15 13.27 -3.36
N ILE A 253 15.94 12.20 -3.55
CA ILE A 253 16.13 11.16 -2.53
C ILE A 253 16.77 11.75 -1.27
N ASN A 254 17.84 12.54 -1.42
CA ASN A 254 18.55 13.14 -0.29
C ASN A 254 17.66 14.11 0.49
N GLU A 255 16.87 14.94 -0.19
CA GLU A 255 15.91 15.85 0.44
C GLU A 255 14.89 15.07 1.32
N GLN A 256 14.34 13.96 0.81
CA GLN A 256 13.41 13.14 1.58
C GLN A 256 14.11 12.36 2.70
N TYR A 257 15.33 11.93 2.51
CA TYR A 257 16.12 11.28 3.56
C TYR A 257 16.44 12.23 4.72
N ASP A 258 16.87 13.46 4.42
CA ASP A 258 17.12 14.48 5.44
C ASP A 258 15.84 14.91 6.16
N ARG A 259 14.72 14.96 5.43
CA ARG A 259 13.38 15.20 6.02
C ARG A 259 13.00 14.06 6.97
N ALA A 260 13.22 12.80 6.58
CA ALA A 260 12.97 11.63 7.42
C ALA A 260 13.79 11.69 8.72
N LYS A 261 15.09 11.97 8.64
CA LYS A 261 15.97 12.13 9.79
C LYS A 261 15.50 13.25 10.73
N ARG A 262 15.10 14.39 10.18
CA ARG A 262 14.59 15.50 10.98
C ARG A 262 13.33 15.11 11.76
N ILE A 263 12.32 14.56 11.09
CA ILE A 263 11.05 14.16 11.73
C ILE A 263 11.30 13.08 12.80
N LEU A 264 12.16 12.10 12.53
CA LEU A 264 12.51 11.08 13.52
C LEU A 264 13.26 11.65 14.72
N SER A 265 14.15 12.63 14.51
CA SER A 265 14.88 13.30 15.59
C SER A 265 13.95 14.10 16.49
N GLU A 266 12.98 14.81 15.91
CA GLU A 266 11.94 15.56 16.62
C GLU A 266 11.01 14.65 17.42
N ASN A 267 10.84 13.38 16.99
CA ASN A 267 9.95 12.39 17.59
C ASN A 267 10.68 11.20 18.21
N LYS A 268 11.92 11.38 18.62
CA LYS A 268 12.81 10.30 19.08
C LYS A 268 12.24 9.46 20.22
N GLU A 269 11.56 10.07 21.18
CA GLU A 269 10.97 9.34 22.31
C GLU A 269 9.83 8.41 21.86
N GLY A 270 8.96 8.89 20.99
CA GLY A 270 7.87 8.10 20.43
C GLY A 270 8.39 6.93 19.61
N HIS A 271 9.37 7.18 18.72
CA HIS A 271 10.04 6.14 17.95
C HIS A 271 10.68 5.08 18.86
N SER A 272 11.41 5.48 19.92
CA SER A 272 12.05 4.53 20.84
C SER A 272 11.03 3.68 21.59
N LYS A 273 9.90 4.26 22.02
CA LYS A 273 8.80 3.49 22.63
C LYS A 273 8.22 2.48 21.66
N LEU A 274 8.01 2.87 20.41
CA LEU A 274 7.47 1.99 19.37
C LEU A 274 8.41 0.81 19.09
N ALA A 275 9.71 1.08 18.95
CA ALA A 275 10.74 0.05 18.78
C ALA A 275 10.78 -0.93 19.97
N GLN A 276 10.62 -0.43 21.19
CA GLN A 276 10.57 -1.28 22.38
C GLN A 276 9.33 -2.17 22.40
N VAL A 277 8.15 -1.64 22.07
CA VAL A 277 6.92 -2.44 21.96
C VAL A 277 7.07 -3.53 20.91
N LEU A 278 7.72 -3.22 19.76
CA LEU A 278 8.03 -4.24 18.73
C LEU A 278 8.96 -5.33 19.25
N LEU A 279 9.98 -4.99 20.06
CA LEU A 279 10.87 -5.99 20.66
C LEU A 279 10.13 -6.91 21.64
N ASP A 280 9.20 -6.36 22.40
CA ASP A 280 8.45 -7.09 23.43
C ASP A 280 7.32 -7.95 22.85
N ARG A 281 6.58 -7.42 21.87
CA ARG A 281 5.35 -8.04 21.35
C ARG A 281 5.50 -8.60 19.93
N GLU A 282 6.60 -8.30 19.25
CA GLU A 282 6.91 -8.68 17.86
C GLU A 282 5.95 -8.12 16.78
N VAL A 283 4.78 -7.65 17.19
CA VAL A 283 3.74 -7.05 16.32
C VAL A 283 3.14 -5.86 17.03
N ILE A 284 2.91 -4.77 16.29
CA ILE A 284 2.14 -3.60 16.71
C ILE A 284 1.07 -3.29 15.67
N TYR A 285 0.00 -2.66 16.11
CA TYR A 285 -1.12 -2.21 15.28
C TYR A 285 -1.24 -0.69 15.30
N SER A 286 -2.11 -0.14 14.46
CA SER A 286 -2.39 1.30 14.38
C SER A 286 -2.76 1.89 15.74
N GLU A 287 -3.51 1.15 16.57
CA GLU A 287 -3.93 1.57 17.91
C GLU A 287 -2.74 1.77 18.86
N ASP A 288 -1.68 0.95 18.76
CA ASP A 288 -0.46 1.10 19.56
C ASP A 288 0.29 2.39 19.15
N VAL A 289 0.30 2.70 17.85
CA VAL A 289 0.91 3.92 17.33
C VAL A 289 0.11 5.16 17.78
N GLU A 290 -1.22 5.09 17.70
CA GLU A 290 -2.12 6.14 18.19
C GLU A 290 -1.92 6.39 19.71
N HIS A 291 -1.73 5.34 20.50
CA HIS A 291 -1.46 5.49 21.93
C HIS A 291 -0.16 6.24 22.22
N ILE A 292 0.85 6.11 21.37
CA ILE A 292 2.17 6.75 21.54
C ILE A 292 2.19 8.17 20.99
N PHE A 293 1.66 8.39 19.78
CA PHE A 293 1.73 9.67 19.07
C PHE A 293 0.44 10.50 19.13
N GLY A 294 -0.65 9.94 19.68
CA GLY A 294 -1.99 10.54 19.61
C GLY A 294 -2.68 10.24 18.29
N LYS A 295 -3.91 10.73 18.13
CA LYS A 295 -4.68 10.57 16.90
C LYS A 295 -3.89 11.11 15.72
N ARG A 296 -3.95 10.37 14.60
CA ARG A 296 -3.37 10.86 13.35
C ARG A 296 -4.03 12.18 12.96
N ALA A 297 -3.20 13.18 12.67
CA ALA A 297 -3.69 14.53 12.35
C ALA A 297 -4.47 14.58 11.02
N TRP A 298 -4.28 13.60 10.16
CA TRP A 298 -4.77 13.57 8.79
C TRP A 298 -5.75 12.42 8.60
N ILE A 299 -6.89 12.72 7.98
CA ILE A 299 -7.90 11.70 7.64
C ILE A 299 -7.46 10.97 6.38
N SER A 300 -7.56 9.64 6.37
CA SER A 300 -7.28 8.88 5.15
C SER A 300 -8.35 9.13 4.09
N ARG A 301 -7.96 9.10 2.81
CA ARG A 301 -8.91 9.26 1.70
C ARG A 301 -10.06 8.25 1.76
N SER A 302 -9.78 7.02 2.18
CA SER A 302 -10.82 6.01 2.37
C SER A 302 -11.86 6.44 3.41
N GLN A 303 -11.43 7.07 4.50
CA GLN A 303 -12.34 7.65 5.50
C GLN A 303 -13.09 8.87 4.94
N GLU A 304 -12.41 9.73 4.21
CA GLU A 304 -13.01 10.89 3.57
C GLU A 304 -14.11 10.48 2.56
N ILE A 305 -13.84 9.46 1.74
CA ILE A 305 -14.83 8.92 0.79
C ILE A 305 -16.04 8.37 1.51
N LEU A 306 -15.84 7.65 2.61
CA LEU A 306 -16.94 7.10 3.42
C LEU A 306 -17.79 8.19 4.04
N GLU A 307 -17.17 9.22 4.62
CA GLU A 307 -17.90 10.37 5.17
C GLU A 307 -18.69 11.11 4.08
N LEU A 308 -18.14 11.23 2.87
CA LEU A 308 -18.84 11.82 1.73
C LEU A 308 -20.03 10.95 1.29
N GLN A 309 -19.88 9.62 1.26
CA GLN A 309 -20.96 8.70 0.93
C GLN A 309 -22.06 8.69 1.99
N GLU A 310 -21.72 8.73 3.27
CA GLU A 310 -22.69 8.83 4.37
C GLU A 310 -23.46 10.15 4.32
N LYS A 311 -22.79 11.27 4.05
CA LYS A 311 -23.43 12.57 3.84
C LYS A 311 -24.36 12.59 2.62
N ALA A 312 -23.97 11.92 1.53
CA ALA A 312 -24.81 11.80 0.33
C ALA A 312 -26.03 10.91 0.59
N ASN A 313 -25.86 9.79 1.26
CA ASN A 313 -26.94 8.87 1.62
C ASN A 313 -27.91 9.50 2.64
N GLY A 314 -27.40 10.27 3.61
CA GLY A 314 -28.23 11.03 4.55
C GLY A 314 -29.09 12.06 3.85
N LYS A 315 -28.54 12.82 2.89
CA LYS A 315 -29.30 13.79 2.08
C LYS A 315 -30.37 13.12 1.19
N ASN A 316 -30.06 11.95 0.64
CA ASN A 316 -31.05 11.19 -0.17
C ASN A 316 -32.20 10.66 0.67
N LYS A 317 -31.94 10.21 1.91
CA LYS A 317 -32.98 9.83 2.86
C LYS A 317 -33.88 11.01 3.25
N GLU A 318 -33.29 12.16 3.60
CA GLU A 318 -34.08 13.36 3.93
C GLU A 318 -34.94 13.85 2.77
N ASN A 319 -34.45 13.74 1.54
CA ASN A 319 -35.22 14.10 0.35
C ASN A 319 -36.36 13.09 0.07
N ALA A 320 -36.09 11.80 0.21
CA ALA A 320 -37.12 10.76 0.06
C ALA A 320 -38.23 10.87 1.11
N ASP A 321 -37.85 11.18 2.37
CA ASP A 321 -38.83 11.40 3.46
C ASP A 321 -39.67 12.66 3.20
N LYS A 322 -39.09 13.73 2.66
CA LYS A 322 -39.83 14.96 2.27
C LYS A 322 -40.77 14.75 1.08
N GLU A 323 -40.36 13.94 0.09
CA GLU A 323 -41.23 13.57 -1.04
C GLU A 323 -42.39 12.67 -0.58
N ALA A 324 -42.13 11.68 0.31
CA ALA A 324 -43.17 10.84 0.88
C ALA A 324 -44.17 11.62 1.75
N GLU A 325 -43.70 12.66 2.49
CA GLU A 325 -44.61 13.54 3.25
C GLU A 325 -45.43 14.49 2.34
N ALA A 326 -44.88 14.86 1.20
CA ALA A 326 -45.59 15.70 0.21
C ALA A 326 -46.72 14.92 -0.51
N ASP A 327 -46.40 13.65 -0.90
CA ASP A 327 -47.39 12.75 -1.52
C ASP A 327 -48.51 12.30 -0.57
N ALA A 328 -48.21 12.22 0.72
CA ALA A 328 -49.22 11.88 1.74
C ALA A 328 -50.21 13.03 2.08
N LYS A 329 -49.90 14.25 1.61
CA LYS A 329 -50.76 15.47 1.83
C LYS A 329 -51.57 15.87 0.61
N THR A 330 -51.45 15.14 -0.51
CA THR A 330 -52.23 15.30 -1.73
C THR A 330 -53.28 14.21 -1.85
#